data_e8943379c34e25d9809c68c8bd88ac1c
#
_entry.id   e8943379c34e25d9809c68c8bd88ac1c
#
_cell.length_a   1.000
_cell.length_b   1.000
_cell.length_c   1.000
_cell.angle_alpha   90.00
_cell.angle_beta   90.00
_cell.angle_gamma   90.00
#
_symmetry.space_group_name_H-M   'P 1'
#
loop_
_entity.id
_entity.type
_entity.pdbx_description
1 polymer ?
#
loop_
_entity_poly.entity_id
_entity_poly.type
_entity_poly.pdbx_seq_one_letter_code
_entity_poly.pdbx_strand_id
1 'polypeptide(L)'
;MYRNILITIFYIKIMSNYRQLTQTEIEVLENNVCWAEDWQRVLVDENFIPYNFHRVMFYGDIRLGAFNKMIEVTKGFQKHSGINDATLRNVTVGNDCLIEKVGNYINNYTIGNDCYISNICTLETTEDATFGEGSVISVLNEMGDGNVTIFRALNSQIAAFMVKHDRDKQLKKMLQQMIEDELRVSRPDRGYIGNNVKIINAKDITNTIIKGDCEISGAARLSECTVMSSMDAPVFIGTGVICENSIICDGCSINNSVKMQDCFVGEACQITNGFTAEASLFFANSYMANGEACAAFCGPFCASHHKSSLLIGGEFSFYNAGSNTNFSNHAYKMGPLHYGTLERGTKTASGSYVLMPATIGAFSVCFGKLMHHPDTRNLPFSYLMAYGEDCYLVPGRNITTVGLYRDIKKWPKRDKRSKQSRKSIINFDWLSPFTVGEIMEGIKILTALREASGDNVSTYNFHEYVINASSLRKGLKYYDIALRIYMGAVLKRAQKEGFFGRPTTLVGKGRWTDLSGLLLPESEELRIVRDIKNGDIDNIQQLLDRLVEINDHYSDYRWAWSYQMILDYYGLEEITEEDVVHIHEDYIKARRAWIAEIRKDAEKEYQMGDVELEVYEDFLSKLDHEIDYEN
;
A
#
# COMPACT_ATOMS: atom_id res chain seq x y z
N MET A 1 -9.63 12.81 23.29
CA MET A 1 -9.39 13.24 24.68
C MET A 1 -8.45 12.30 25.46
N TYR A 2 -8.67 10.97 25.46
CA TYR A 2 -7.79 10.02 26.19
C TYR A 2 -6.35 9.92 25.65
N ARG A 3 -6.12 10.06 24.35
CA ARG A 3 -4.78 10.00 23.72
C ARG A 3 -3.92 11.22 24.04
N ASN A 4 -4.52 12.41 24.12
CA ASN A 4 -3.81 13.64 24.53
C ASN A 4 -3.44 13.62 26.00
N ILE A 5 -4.26 13.01 26.84
CA ILE A 5 -3.97 12.77 28.27
C ILE A 5 -2.77 11.84 28.41
N LEU A 6 -2.66 10.79 27.58
CA LEU A 6 -1.51 9.87 27.61
C LEU A 6 -0.21 10.54 27.14
N ILE A 7 -0.24 11.38 26.13
CA ILE A 7 0.93 12.15 25.68
C ILE A 7 1.33 13.17 26.74
N THR A 8 0.38 13.89 27.30
CA THR A 8 0.61 14.86 28.40
C THR A 8 1.07 14.18 29.68
N ILE A 9 0.53 13.03 30.03
CA ILE A 9 0.98 12.22 31.19
C ILE A 9 2.37 11.65 30.93
N PHE A 10 2.69 11.25 29.71
CA PHE A 10 4.02 10.78 29.33
C PHE A 10 5.05 11.92 29.42
N TYR A 11 4.71 13.14 28.94
CA TYR A 11 5.54 14.34 29.11
C TYR A 11 5.70 14.75 30.58
N ILE A 12 4.64 14.72 31.37
CA ILE A 12 4.66 15.06 32.81
C ILE A 12 5.47 14.01 33.60
N LYS A 13 5.40 12.74 33.23
CA LYS A 13 6.17 11.67 33.88
C LYS A 13 7.67 11.72 33.55
N ILE A 14 8.03 12.23 32.37
CA ILE A 14 9.42 12.52 32.00
C ILE A 14 9.97 13.74 32.77
N MET A 15 9.13 14.69 33.14
CA MET A 15 9.55 15.94 33.80
C MET A 15 9.87 15.81 35.30
N SER A 16 9.52 14.71 35.96
CA SER A 16 9.53 14.62 37.43
C SER A 16 10.83 14.09 38.08
N ASN A 17 11.82 13.64 37.28
CA ASN A 17 13.00 12.94 37.84
C ASN A 17 14.37 13.54 37.43
N TYR A 18 14.41 14.77 36.93
CA TYR A 18 15.69 15.40 36.58
C TYR A 18 16.14 16.35 37.67
N ARG A 19 17.45 16.31 37.99
CA ARG A 19 18.13 17.20 38.90
C ARG A 19 19.31 17.93 38.23
N GLN A 20 19.80 18.94 38.87
CA GLN A 20 21.05 19.58 38.46
C GLN A 20 22.25 18.69 38.76
N LEU A 21 23.31 18.88 37.99
CA LEU A 21 24.61 18.25 38.26
C LEU A 21 25.20 18.75 39.58
N THR A 22 25.84 17.85 40.32
CA THR A 22 26.66 18.22 41.46
C THR A 22 28.01 18.75 40.97
N GLN A 23 28.72 19.51 41.80
CA GLN A 23 30.06 20.02 41.47
C GLN A 23 31.04 18.88 41.14
N THR A 24 30.99 17.78 41.87
CA THR A 24 31.85 16.60 41.63
C THR A 24 31.56 15.96 40.27
N GLU A 25 30.29 15.89 39.84
CA GLU A 25 29.93 15.37 38.53
C GLU A 25 30.42 16.29 37.40
N ILE A 26 30.35 17.60 37.59
CA ILE A 26 30.91 18.59 36.65
C ILE A 26 32.42 18.40 36.51
N GLU A 27 33.14 18.27 37.61
CA GLU A 27 34.60 18.05 37.61
C GLU A 27 34.98 16.76 36.88
N VAL A 28 34.19 15.67 37.01
CA VAL A 28 34.41 14.42 36.28
C VAL A 28 34.18 14.64 34.78
N LEU A 29 33.11 15.34 34.41
CA LEU A 29 32.79 15.64 33.00
C LEU A 29 33.87 16.51 32.35
N GLU A 30 34.36 17.55 33.06
CA GLU A 30 35.43 18.42 32.57
C GLU A 30 36.77 17.64 32.43
N ASN A 31 37.10 16.76 33.36
CA ASN A 31 38.25 15.86 33.27
C ASN A 31 38.15 14.89 32.07
N ASN A 32 36.95 14.50 31.67
CA ASN A 32 36.66 13.72 30.46
C ASN A 32 36.56 14.58 29.19
N VAL A 33 37.01 15.83 29.24
CA VAL A 33 37.03 16.80 28.15
C VAL A 33 35.60 17.14 27.67
N CYS A 34 34.62 17.12 28.56
CA CYS A 34 33.30 17.65 28.29
C CYS A 34 33.25 19.14 28.64
N TRP A 35 32.34 19.87 27.96
CA TRP A 35 32.15 21.30 28.17
C TRP A 35 30.67 21.66 28.04
N ALA A 36 30.18 22.63 28.76
CA ALA A 36 28.85 23.18 28.63
C ALA A 36 28.87 24.71 28.54
N GLU A 37 28.02 25.27 27.70
CA GLU A 37 27.74 26.71 27.64
C GLU A 37 27.29 27.24 29.01
N ASP A 38 26.43 26.47 29.68
CA ASP A 38 25.93 26.69 31.04
C ASP A 38 25.61 25.35 31.71
N TRP A 39 26.40 24.93 32.70
CA TRP A 39 26.15 23.70 33.44
C TRP A 39 24.77 23.69 34.18
N GLN A 40 24.20 24.85 34.49
CA GLN A 40 22.86 24.94 35.13
C GLN A 40 21.73 24.50 34.18
N ARG A 41 21.96 24.53 32.90
CA ARG A 41 21.00 24.08 31.87
C ARG A 41 21.16 22.60 31.50
N VAL A 42 22.12 21.89 32.11
CA VAL A 42 22.31 20.45 31.96
C VAL A 42 21.67 19.74 33.14
N LEU A 43 20.52 19.12 32.90
CA LEU A 43 19.77 18.36 33.90
C LEU A 43 19.99 16.86 33.67
N VAL A 44 20.10 16.10 34.75
CA VAL A 44 20.41 14.66 34.71
C VAL A 44 19.43 13.84 35.56
N ASP A 45 19.23 12.57 35.19
CA ASP A 45 18.52 11.60 36.03
C ASP A 45 19.19 11.43 37.40
N GLU A 46 18.44 11.02 38.41
CA GLU A 46 18.97 10.79 39.77
C GLU A 46 20.11 9.77 39.79
N ASN A 47 20.08 8.77 38.88
CA ASN A 47 21.06 7.71 38.73
C ASN A 47 22.13 8.00 37.67
N PHE A 48 22.34 9.26 37.31
CA PHE A 48 23.28 9.67 36.31
C PHE A 48 24.74 9.30 36.70
N ILE A 49 25.51 8.79 35.73
CA ILE A 49 26.92 8.39 35.90
C ILE A 49 27.78 9.19 34.91
N PRO A 50 28.61 10.16 35.40
CA PRO A 50 29.38 11.07 34.55
C PRO A 50 30.56 10.38 33.81
N TYR A 51 31.02 9.22 34.29
CA TYR A 51 32.19 8.52 33.74
C TYR A 51 31.99 7.99 32.30
N ASN A 52 30.75 7.90 31.83
CA ASN A 52 30.41 7.37 30.50
C ASN A 52 30.29 8.48 29.42
N PHE A 53 30.78 9.69 29.73
CA PHE A 53 30.72 10.84 28.84
C PHE A 53 32.15 11.33 28.56
N HIS A 54 32.52 11.43 27.24
CA HIS A 54 33.84 11.87 26.83
C HIS A 54 33.75 12.79 25.61
N ARG A 55 34.42 13.95 25.69
CA ARG A 55 34.47 14.94 24.58
C ARG A 55 33.10 15.34 24.08
N VAL A 56 32.19 15.71 24.97
CA VAL A 56 30.84 16.16 24.66
C VAL A 56 30.73 17.65 24.91
N MET A 57 30.15 18.37 23.94
CA MET A 57 29.82 19.79 24.07
C MET A 57 28.32 19.97 24.23
N PHE A 58 27.89 20.68 25.27
CA PHE A 58 26.50 20.91 25.60
C PHE A 58 26.13 22.39 25.41
N TYR A 59 25.08 22.64 24.61
CA TYR A 59 24.50 23.96 24.33
C TYR A 59 23.01 23.99 24.64
N GLY A 60 22.54 25.10 25.20
CA GLY A 60 21.11 25.29 25.52
C GLY A 60 20.61 24.27 26.56
N ASP A 61 19.36 23.86 26.42
CA ASP A 61 18.68 22.97 27.38
C ASP A 61 18.98 21.49 27.10
N ILE A 62 19.65 20.85 28.03
CA ILE A 62 20.04 19.43 27.93
C ILE A 62 19.35 18.62 29.05
N ARG A 63 18.83 17.44 28.72
CA ARG A 63 18.35 16.46 29.68
C ARG A 63 18.93 15.10 29.36
N LEU A 64 19.57 14.47 30.34
CA LEU A 64 20.26 13.18 30.20
C LEU A 64 19.68 12.16 31.17
N GLY A 65 19.27 11.01 30.63
CA GLY A 65 18.82 9.87 31.43
C GLY A 65 19.94 9.17 32.19
N ALA A 66 19.68 8.00 32.72
CA ALA A 66 20.68 7.09 33.30
C ALA A 66 21.33 6.22 32.19
N PHE A 67 22.64 5.93 32.35
CA PHE A 67 23.43 5.18 31.36
C PHE A 67 24.16 4.01 32.07
N ASN A 68 23.43 2.91 32.28
CA ASN A 68 23.90 1.80 33.12
C ASN A 68 23.99 0.46 32.37
N LYS A 69 23.85 0.44 31.07
CA LYS A 69 23.65 -0.78 30.28
C LYS A 69 24.76 -1.00 29.26
N MET A 70 25.03 -2.25 28.95
CA MET A 70 25.85 -2.62 27.80
C MET A 70 24.97 -2.69 26.56
N ILE A 71 25.39 -2.02 25.49
CA ILE A 71 24.69 -1.95 24.20
C ILE A 71 25.41 -2.87 23.21
N GLU A 72 24.67 -3.78 22.57
CA GLU A 72 25.24 -4.62 21.52
C GLU A 72 25.39 -3.80 20.23
N VAL A 73 26.62 -3.46 19.89
CA VAL A 73 26.97 -2.68 18.71
C VAL A 73 26.88 -3.56 17.44
N THR A 74 27.38 -4.77 17.56
CA THR A 74 27.27 -5.84 16.59
C THR A 74 27.33 -7.18 17.32
N LYS A 75 26.91 -8.25 16.68
CA LYS A 75 26.85 -9.58 17.31
C LYS A 75 28.13 -9.95 18.05
N GLY A 76 28.01 -10.12 19.36
CA GLY A 76 29.10 -10.48 20.24
C GLY A 76 30.04 -9.33 20.63
N PHE A 77 29.81 -8.10 20.20
CA PHE A 77 30.55 -6.92 20.61
C PHE A 77 29.66 -5.91 21.31
N GLN A 78 29.92 -5.64 22.55
CA GLN A 78 29.17 -4.72 23.39
C GLN A 78 30.03 -3.53 23.84
N LYS A 79 29.40 -2.36 23.96
CA LYS A 79 29.93 -1.14 24.55
C LYS A 79 29.03 -0.65 25.66
N HIS A 80 29.59 0.04 26.63
CA HIS A 80 28.78 0.68 27.66
C HIS A 80 27.97 1.85 27.07
N SER A 81 26.69 2.01 27.50
CA SER A 81 25.90 3.19 27.20
C SER A 81 26.61 4.47 27.66
N GLY A 82 26.43 5.55 26.92
CA GLY A 82 27.10 6.82 27.17
C GLY A 82 27.12 7.71 25.94
N ILE A 83 27.78 8.88 26.05
CA ILE A 83 27.91 9.82 24.94
C ILE A 83 29.37 10.17 24.72
N ASN A 84 29.86 9.98 23.50
CA ASN A 84 31.26 10.19 23.14
C ASN A 84 31.40 10.95 21.82
N ASP A 85 32.28 11.94 21.76
CA ASP A 85 32.57 12.71 20.55
C ASP A 85 31.28 13.31 19.92
N ALA A 86 30.56 14.14 20.65
CA ALA A 86 29.29 14.71 20.22
C ALA A 86 29.10 16.16 20.65
N THR A 87 28.39 16.93 19.80
CA THR A 87 27.88 18.26 20.14
C THR A 87 26.36 18.19 20.22
N LEU A 88 25.78 18.54 21.35
CA LEU A 88 24.35 18.49 21.64
C LEU A 88 23.80 19.89 21.90
N ARG A 89 22.70 20.28 21.27
CA ARG A 89 22.01 21.55 21.50
C ARG A 89 20.52 21.33 21.65
N ASN A 90 19.94 21.76 22.78
CA ASN A 90 18.51 21.58 23.06
C ASN A 90 18.05 20.11 22.91
N VAL A 91 18.73 19.16 23.54
CA VAL A 91 18.49 17.72 23.36
C VAL A 91 18.07 17.06 24.68
N THR A 92 17.07 16.20 24.59
CA THR A 92 16.72 15.25 25.64
C THR A 92 17.14 13.85 25.20
N VAL A 93 17.96 13.16 25.99
CA VAL A 93 18.39 11.78 25.75
C VAL A 93 17.85 10.89 26.85
N GLY A 94 17.14 9.85 26.45
CA GLY A 94 16.59 8.84 27.35
C GLY A 94 17.68 7.93 27.96
N ASN A 95 17.20 6.91 28.66
CA ASN A 95 18.08 5.98 29.37
C ASN A 95 18.81 5.04 28.42
N ASP A 96 20.01 4.61 28.84
CA ASP A 96 20.77 3.53 28.21
C ASP A 96 21.06 3.72 26.72
N CYS A 97 21.21 4.95 26.29
CA CYS A 97 21.62 5.27 24.91
C CYS A 97 23.13 5.18 24.72
N LEU A 98 23.59 4.82 23.55
CA LEU A 98 24.98 4.97 23.11
C LEU A 98 25.01 5.95 21.93
N ILE A 99 25.58 7.15 22.14
CA ILE A 99 25.75 8.17 21.10
C ILE A 99 27.23 8.41 20.90
N GLU A 100 27.74 8.20 19.71
CA GLU A 100 29.18 8.35 19.46
C GLU A 100 29.50 8.86 18.04
N LYS A 101 30.56 9.63 17.89
CA LYS A 101 31.09 10.11 16.61
C LYS A 101 30.03 10.90 15.82
N VAL A 102 29.48 11.92 16.43
CA VAL A 102 28.61 12.90 15.77
C VAL A 102 29.49 13.95 15.11
N GLY A 103 29.48 14.01 13.78
CA GLY A 103 30.38 14.86 13.00
C GLY A 103 30.13 16.36 13.18
N ASN A 104 28.87 16.78 13.10
CA ASN A 104 28.49 18.18 13.31
C ASN A 104 27.81 18.34 14.69
N TYR A 105 26.53 18.04 14.77
CA TYR A 105 25.74 18.21 16.00
C TYR A 105 24.42 17.42 15.97
N ILE A 106 23.82 17.29 17.15
CA ILE A 106 22.41 16.95 17.35
C ILE A 106 21.71 18.20 17.91
N ASN A 107 20.67 18.67 17.24
CA ASN A 107 19.96 19.89 17.61
C ASN A 107 18.44 19.69 17.64
N ASN A 108 17.81 20.13 18.74
CA ASN A 108 16.36 20.18 18.91
C ASN A 108 15.67 18.81 18.72
N TYR A 109 16.17 17.79 19.43
CA TYR A 109 15.64 16.42 19.43
C TYR A 109 15.31 15.87 20.82
N THR A 110 14.29 15.03 20.85
CA THR A 110 14.05 14.10 21.96
C THR A 110 14.37 12.69 21.48
N ILE A 111 15.31 12.03 22.13
CA ILE A 111 15.79 10.67 21.85
C ILE A 111 15.27 9.77 22.96
N GLY A 112 14.60 8.68 22.58
CA GLY A 112 14.06 7.67 23.51
C GLY A 112 15.15 6.81 24.17
N ASN A 113 14.72 5.77 24.83
CA ASN A 113 15.62 4.85 25.53
C ASN A 113 16.25 3.80 24.61
N ASP A 114 17.35 3.19 25.03
CA ASP A 114 18.00 2.06 24.36
C ASP A 114 18.40 2.35 22.90
N CYS A 115 18.71 3.61 22.58
CA CYS A 115 19.07 4.02 21.22
C CYS A 115 20.59 3.87 20.99
N TYR A 116 20.96 3.45 19.77
CA TYR A 116 22.35 3.44 19.31
C TYR A 116 22.51 4.37 18.10
N ILE A 117 23.20 5.49 18.29
CA ILE A 117 23.46 6.51 17.26
C ILE A 117 24.97 6.64 17.09
N SER A 118 25.49 6.31 15.90
CA SER A 118 26.94 6.30 15.67
C SER A 118 27.31 6.72 14.26
N ASN A 119 28.38 7.53 14.18
CA ASN A 119 28.94 7.98 12.92
C ASN A 119 27.88 8.64 12.00
N ILE A 120 27.26 9.69 12.52
CA ILE A 120 26.31 10.55 11.79
C ILE A 120 26.92 11.93 11.61
N CYS A 121 26.53 12.68 10.55
CA CYS A 121 26.98 14.05 10.40
C CYS A 121 26.07 15.01 11.18
N THR A 122 24.83 15.16 10.77
CA THR A 122 23.87 16.11 11.35
C THR A 122 22.56 15.40 11.71
N LEU A 123 22.02 15.76 12.87
CA LEU A 123 20.66 15.40 13.27
C LEU A 123 19.99 16.67 13.82
N GLU A 124 19.06 17.28 13.07
CA GLU A 124 18.47 18.55 13.49
C GLU A 124 17.00 18.70 13.16
N THR A 125 16.32 19.53 13.95
CA THR A 125 14.97 20.01 13.65
C THR A 125 14.96 21.54 13.67
N THR A 126 14.47 22.13 12.58
CA THR A 126 14.25 23.57 12.40
C THR A 126 12.85 23.99 12.87
N GLU A 127 12.62 25.30 12.99
CA GLU A 127 11.31 25.82 13.46
C GLU A 127 10.16 25.54 12.50
N ASP A 128 10.42 25.45 11.18
CA ASP A 128 9.41 25.27 10.14
C ASP A 128 9.21 23.80 9.73
N ALA A 129 9.62 22.84 10.56
CA ALA A 129 9.55 21.42 10.26
C ALA A 129 8.12 20.93 10.01
N THR A 130 7.89 20.29 8.87
CA THR A 130 6.62 19.63 8.51
C THR A 130 6.64 18.14 8.83
N PHE A 131 7.84 17.54 8.92
CA PHE A 131 8.06 16.09 9.06
C PHE A 131 7.44 15.29 7.90
N GLY A 132 7.28 15.93 6.70
CA GLY A 132 6.66 15.32 5.53
C GLY A 132 5.13 15.23 5.59
N GLU A 133 4.50 15.83 6.60
CA GLU A 133 3.06 15.77 6.79
C GLU A 133 2.36 17.05 6.30
N GLY A 134 1.21 16.87 5.64
CA GLY A 134 0.39 17.96 5.10
C GLY A 134 0.77 18.35 3.68
N SER A 135 1.77 17.72 3.09
CA SER A 135 2.14 17.94 1.69
C SER A 135 1.06 17.40 0.77
N VAL A 136 0.69 18.19 -0.24
CA VAL A 136 -0.26 17.79 -1.28
C VAL A 136 0.50 17.21 -2.45
N ILE A 137 0.23 15.96 -2.77
CA ILE A 137 0.87 15.22 -3.86
C ILE A 137 -0.15 15.06 -4.98
N SER A 138 0.21 15.45 -6.20
CA SER A 138 -0.60 15.17 -7.39
C SER A 138 -0.23 13.82 -7.95
N VAL A 139 -1.17 12.88 -7.90
CA VAL A 139 -1.04 11.56 -8.52
C VAL A 139 -1.95 11.44 -9.74
N LEU A 140 -1.80 10.42 -10.55
CA LEU A 140 -2.47 10.18 -11.83
C LEU A 140 -2.02 11.07 -12.98
N ASN A 141 -1.54 12.28 -12.76
CA ASN A 141 -1.14 13.20 -13.80
C ASN A 141 -0.01 14.14 -13.34
N GLU A 142 1.11 14.15 -14.05
CA GLU A 142 2.25 15.04 -13.74
C GLU A 142 1.92 16.52 -13.81
N MET A 143 0.87 16.92 -14.56
CA MET A 143 0.44 18.31 -14.70
C MET A 143 -0.48 18.80 -13.58
N GLY A 144 -0.71 18.01 -12.58
CA GLY A 144 -1.66 18.25 -11.50
C GLY A 144 -2.95 17.47 -11.67
N ASP A 145 -3.87 17.57 -10.73
CA ASP A 145 -5.06 16.74 -10.48
C ASP A 145 -4.74 15.43 -9.70
N GLY A 146 -5.77 14.80 -9.17
CA GLY A 146 -5.64 13.62 -8.32
C GLY A 146 -4.90 13.93 -7.03
N ASN A 147 -5.20 15.07 -6.40
CA ASN A 147 -4.47 15.58 -5.25
C ASN A 147 -4.75 14.75 -3.99
N VAL A 148 -3.69 14.28 -3.36
CA VAL A 148 -3.73 13.59 -2.07
C VAL A 148 -2.85 14.31 -1.07
N THR A 149 -3.40 14.70 0.06
CA THR A 149 -2.61 15.22 1.19
C THR A 149 -2.05 14.04 1.97
N ILE A 150 -0.73 13.96 2.11
CA ILE A 150 -0.10 12.90 2.89
C ILE A 150 -0.04 13.26 4.37
N PHE A 151 -0.34 12.29 5.22
CA PHE A 151 -0.27 12.37 6.68
C PHE A 151 -0.18 10.98 7.28
N ARG A 152 0.23 10.86 8.54
CA ARG A 152 0.56 9.56 9.16
C ARG A 152 -0.61 8.57 9.27
N ALA A 153 -1.85 9.04 9.28
CA ALA A 153 -3.04 8.18 9.32
C ALA A 153 -3.60 7.83 7.92
N LEU A 154 -2.97 8.29 6.85
CA LEU A 154 -3.37 7.97 5.48
C LEU A 154 -3.29 6.46 5.23
N ASN A 155 -4.30 5.94 4.53
CA ASN A 155 -4.33 4.58 4.00
C ASN A 155 -4.79 4.59 2.53
N SER A 156 -4.76 3.42 1.88
CA SER A 156 -5.11 3.33 0.45
C SER A 156 -6.55 3.73 0.16
N GLN A 157 -7.48 3.50 1.09
CA GLN A 157 -8.89 3.85 0.93
C GLN A 157 -9.13 5.36 0.95
N ILE A 158 -8.55 6.05 1.95
CA ILE A 158 -8.67 7.52 2.04
C ILE A 158 -8.02 8.17 0.83
N ALA A 159 -6.84 7.68 0.40
CA ALA A 159 -6.17 8.21 -0.78
C ALA A 159 -7.01 7.99 -2.05
N ALA A 160 -7.54 6.79 -2.28
CA ALA A 160 -8.40 6.50 -3.42
C ALA A 160 -9.69 7.33 -3.39
N PHE A 161 -10.28 7.51 -2.21
CA PHE A 161 -11.46 8.36 -2.02
C PHE A 161 -11.18 9.83 -2.37
N MET A 162 -10.03 10.37 -1.93
CA MET A 162 -9.61 11.74 -2.28
C MET A 162 -9.42 11.91 -3.79
N VAL A 163 -8.74 10.97 -4.44
CA VAL A 163 -8.50 10.99 -5.90
C VAL A 163 -9.81 10.92 -6.68
N LYS A 164 -10.68 9.98 -6.32
CA LYS A 164 -11.96 9.75 -7.01
C LYS A 164 -12.89 10.95 -6.92
N HIS A 165 -12.84 11.69 -5.82
CA HIS A 165 -13.68 12.86 -5.56
C HIS A 165 -12.94 14.20 -5.66
N ASP A 166 -11.75 14.25 -6.24
CA ASP A 166 -10.92 15.49 -6.33
C ASP A 166 -11.63 16.68 -7.01
N ARG A 167 -12.60 16.40 -7.89
CA ARG A 167 -13.43 17.43 -8.55
C ARG A 167 -14.54 18.01 -7.67
N ASP A 168 -14.87 17.38 -6.56
CA ASP A 168 -15.85 17.88 -5.60
C ASP A 168 -15.21 18.89 -4.64
N LYS A 169 -15.28 20.17 -4.99
CA LYS A 169 -14.61 21.25 -4.26
C LYS A 169 -15.05 21.36 -2.79
N GLN A 170 -16.32 21.07 -2.49
CA GLN A 170 -16.83 21.13 -1.11
C GLN A 170 -16.23 19.99 -0.28
N LEU A 171 -16.33 18.76 -0.78
CA LEU A 171 -15.79 17.58 -0.11
C LEU A 171 -14.28 17.71 0.10
N LYS A 172 -13.55 18.13 -0.94
CA LYS A 172 -12.10 18.35 -0.88
C LYS A 172 -11.72 19.35 0.24
N LYS A 173 -12.45 20.46 0.34
CA LYS A 173 -12.21 21.45 1.40
C LYS A 173 -12.46 20.88 2.79
N MET A 174 -13.51 20.09 2.97
CA MET A 174 -13.84 19.48 4.26
C MET A 174 -12.82 18.42 4.66
N LEU A 175 -12.42 17.54 3.73
CA LEU A 175 -11.35 16.57 3.97
C LEU A 175 -10.02 17.25 4.33
N GLN A 176 -9.67 18.33 3.61
CA GLN A 176 -8.46 19.07 3.91
C GLN A 176 -8.51 19.68 5.32
N GLN A 177 -9.65 20.23 5.73
CA GLN A 177 -9.83 20.76 7.09
C GLN A 177 -9.68 19.65 8.16
N MET A 178 -10.27 18.47 7.95
CA MET A 178 -10.13 17.34 8.87
C MET A 178 -8.66 16.90 9.02
N ILE A 179 -7.90 16.92 7.93
CA ILE A 179 -6.46 16.59 7.94
C ILE A 179 -5.68 17.68 8.68
N GLU A 180 -5.93 18.96 8.41
CA GLU A 180 -5.26 20.09 9.09
C GLU A 180 -5.53 20.08 10.59
N ASP A 181 -6.74 19.71 11.01
CA ASP A 181 -7.09 19.58 12.44
C ASP A 181 -6.35 18.41 13.10
N GLU A 182 -6.21 17.27 12.41
CA GLU A 182 -5.39 16.13 12.88
C GLU A 182 -3.92 16.54 13.01
N LEU A 183 -3.36 17.21 12.00
CA LEU A 183 -1.96 17.65 11.99
C LEU A 183 -1.66 18.66 13.10
N ARG A 184 -2.55 19.61 13.35
CA ARG A 184 -2.39 20.63 14.39
C ARG A 184 -2.23 20.02 15.78
N VAL A 185 -2.93 18.90 16.05
CA VAL A 185 -2.88 18.18 17.34
C VAL A 185 -1.68 17.24 17.41
N SER A 186 -1.27 16.66 16.28
CA SER A 186 -0.31 15.55 16.25
C SER A 186 1.14 15.97 15.93
N ARG A 187 1.35 17.16 15.35
CA ARG A 187 2.70 17.63 14.95
C ARG A 187 3.48 18.08 16.20
N PRO A 188 4.66 17.51 16.46
CA PRO A 188 5.51 17.96 17.54
C PRO A 188 6.25 19.25 17.16
N ASP A 189 6.73 19.96 18.17
CA ASP A 189 7.53 21.19 18.04
C ASP A 189 9.04 20.92 17.86
N ARG A 190 9.45 19.65 17.97
CA ARG A 190 10.85 19.22 17.86
C ARG A 190 10.95 17.81 17.30
N GLY A 191 12.14 17.45 16.82
CA GLY A 191 12.41 16.10 16.32
C GLY A 191 12.26 15.02 17.40
N TYR A 192 11.90 13.85 16.98
CA TYR A 192 11.66 12.73 17.88
C TYR A 192 12.28 11.43 17.33
N ILE A 193 13.03 10.76 18.18
CA ILE A 193 13.51 9.39 17.98
C ILE A 193 12.92 8.52 19.08
N GLY A 194 12.20 7.46 18.69
CA GLY A 194 11.59 6.52 19.64
C GLY A 194 12.60 5.63 20.36
N ASN A 195 12.10 4.71 21.17
CA ASN A 195 12.97 3.76 21.87
C ASN A 195 13.53 2.70 20.92
N ASN A 196 14.68 2.12 21.27
CA ASN A 196 15.32 1.02 20.57
C ASN A 196 15.60 1.31 19.09
N VAL A 197 16.00 2.55 18.79
CA VAL A 197 16.34 2.98 17.42
C VAL A 197 17.84 2.90 17.22
N LYS A 198 18.25 2.36 16.07
CA LYS A 198 19.63 2.28 15.64
C LYS A 198 19.87 3.16 14.42
N ILE A 199 20.76 4.16 14.54
CA ILE A 199 21.17 5.05 13.44
C ILE A 199 22.68 4.99 13.30
N ILE A 200 23.16 4.40 12.24
CA ILE A 200 24.59 4.22 12.01
C ILE A 200 25.01 4.64 10.60
N ASN A 201 26.17 5.30 10.50
CA ASN A 201 26.77 5.70 9.23
C ASN A 201 25.81 6.55 8.36
N ALA A 202 24.83 7.24 8.93
CA ALA A 202 23.96 8.16 8.22
C ALA A 202 24.60 9.54 8.12
N LYS A 203 24.33 10.26 7.01
CA LYS A 203 24.88 11.61 6.87
C LYS A 203 23.97 12.63 7.52
N ASP A 204 22.95 13.09 6.82
CA ASP A 204 22.11 14.19 7.24
C ASP A 204 20.68 13.71 7.52
N ILE A 205 20.19 13.96 8.72
CA ILE A 205 18.82 13.70 9.13
C ILE A 205 18.24 15.03 9.64
N THR A 206 17.33 15.60 8.86
CA THR A 206 16.76 16.93 9.15
C THR A 206 15.25 16.82 9.22
N ASN A 207 14.62 17.48 10.20
CA ASN A 207 13.16 17.55 10.32
C ASN A 207 12.47 16.17 10.19
N THR A 208 13.00 15.19 10.91
CA THR A 208 12.57 13.79 10.76
C THR A 208 12.11 13.21 12.08
N ILE A 209 10.91 12.60 12.08
CA ILE A 209 10.39 11.79 13.18
C ILE A 209 10.71 10.32 12.88
N ILE A 210 11.31 9.63 13.85
CA ILE A 210 11.60 8.20 13.77
C ILE A 210 10.96 7.51 14.95
N LYS A 211 9.96 6.65 14.70
CA LYS A 211 9.34 5.85 15.76
C LYS A 211 10.25 4.72 16.22
N GLY A 212 9.90 4.06 17.32
CA GLY A 212 10.73 3.02 17.95
C GLY A 212 10.99 1.80 17.06
N ASP A 213 11.97 1.01 17.45
CA ASP A 213 12.33 -0.26 16.79
C ASP A 213 12.69 -0.11 15.29
N CYS A 214 13.39 0.98 14.95
CA CYS A 214 13.82 1.31 13.59
C CYS A 214 15.33 1.15 13.43
N GLU A 215 15.79 0.67 12.29
CA GLU A 215 17.21 0.68 11.92
C GLU A 215 17.44 1.54 10.66
N ILE A 216 18.33 2.54 10.80
CA ILE A 216 18.83 3.37 9.71
C ILE A 216 20.33 3.13 9.57
N SER A 217 20.75 2.54 8.45
CA SER A 217 22.14 2.14 8.25
C SER A 217 22.69 2.61 6.92
N GLY A 218 23.49 3.68 6.94
CA GLY A 218 24.16 4.22 5.76
C GLY A 218 23.27 5.11 4.87
N ALA A 219 22.18 5.64 5.38
CA ALA A 219 21.37 6.60 4.63
C ALA A 219 22.16 7.86 4.29
N ALA A 220 21.99 8.37 3.06
CA ALA A 220 22.67 9.58 2.61
C ALA A 220 21.95 10.84 3.10
N ARG A 221 20.60 10.87 3.02
CA ARG A 221 19.80 11.98 3.55
C ARG A 221 18.36 11.55 3.85
N LEU A 222 17.87 12.00 4.99
CA LEU A 222 16.44 12.01 5.33
C LEU A 222 16.06 13.44 5.68
N SER A 223 15.13 14.03 4.97
CA SER A 223 14.71 15.41 5.20
C SER A 223 13.20 15.54 5.13
N GLU A 224 12.58 16.22 6.09
CA GLU A 224 11.12 16.32 6.17
C GLU A 224 10.47 14.92 6.07
N CYS A 225 10.79 14.01 6.99
CA CYS A 225 10.28 12.65 6.94
C CYS A 225 9.61 12.21 8.24
N THR A 226 8.60 11.36 8.11
CA THR A 226 8.06 10.58 9.24
C THR A 226 8.26 9.10 8.97
N VAL A 227 9.01 8.44 9.84
CA VAL A 227 9.24 6.98 9.81
C VAL A 227 8.41 6.35 10.92
N MET A 228 7.35 5.66 10.53
CA MET A 228 6.49 4.88 11.43
C MET A 228 7.09 3.49 11.57
N SER A 229 7.40 3.09 12.78
CA SER A 229 8.02 1.79 13.06
C SER A 229 7.57 1.28 14.41
N SER A 230 7.54 -0.03 14.58
CA SER A 230 7.16 -0.69 15.82
C SER A 230 7.87 -2.04 15.95
N MET A 231 7.90 -2.59 17.16
CA MET A 231 8.54 -3.90 17.43
C MET A 231 7.97 -5.03 16.56
N ASP A 232 6.66 -5.02 16.29
CA ASP A 232 6.00 -6.06 15.47
C ASP A 232 6.20 -5.84 13.96
N ALA A 233 6.59 -4.64 13.56
CA ALA A 233 6.77 -4.25 12.17
C ALA A 233 7.90 -3.21 12.05
N PRO A 234 9.15 -3.60 12.29
CA PRO A 234 10.30 -2.70 12.26
C PRO A 234 10.56 -2.18 10.85
N VAL A 235 11.01 -0.92 10.76
CA VAL A 235 11.43 -0.30 9.50
C VAL A 235 12.94 -0.37 9.36
N PHE A 236 13.40 -0.68 8.15
CA PHE A 236 14.79 -0.64 7.76
C PHE A 236 15.03 0.38 6.64
N ILE A 237 15.95 1.33 6.87
CA ILE A 237 16.43 2.27 5.85
C ILE A 237 17.93 2.07 5.66
N GLY A 238 18.32 1.64 4.46
CA GLY A 238 19.68 1.18 4.21
C GLY A 238 20.56 2.17 3.42
N THR A 239 21.63 1.63 2.88
CA THR A 239 22.74 2.38 2.33
C THR A 239 22.34 3.23 1.11
N GLY A 240 22.80 4.50 1.12
CA GLY A 240 22.67 5.42 0.01
C GLY A 240 21.27 5.97 -0.21
N VAL A 241 20.31 5.66 0.68
CA VAL A 241 18.93 6.16 0.56
C VAL A 241 18.90 7.68 0.74
N ILE A 242 18.18 8.34 -0.17
CA ILE A 242 17.77 9.74 -0.08
C ILE A 242 16.24 9.77 -0.05
N CYS A 243 15.68 10.34 1.01
CA CYS A 243 14.24 10.47 1.16
C CYS A 243 13.90 11.88 1.63
N GLU A 244 13.02 12.55 0.90
CA GLU A 244 12.63 13.93 1.15
C GLU A 244 11.12 14.07 1.17
N ASN A 245 10.60 14.87 2.09
CA ASN A 245 9.18 15.20 2.21
C ASN A 245 8.27 13.96 2.09
N SER A 246 8.53 12.93 2.90
CA SER A 246 7.90 11.63 2.71
C SER A 246 7.52 10.94 4.03
N ILE A 247 6.51 10.07 3.95
CA ILE A 247 6.06 9.25 5.09
C ILE A 247 6.32 7.78 4.77
N ILE A 248 6.96 7.09 5.69
CA ILE A 248 7.29 5.66 5.59
C ILE A 248 6.58 4.92 6.72
N CYS A 249 5.71 3.98 6.37
CA CYS A 249 4.92 3.22 7.35
C CYS A 249 5.63 1.95 7.83
N ASP A 250 5.01 1.34 8.85
CA ASP A 250 5.51 0.16 9.56
C ASP A 250 5.87 -1.01 8.63
N GLY A 251 6.95 -1.71 8.97
CA GLY A 251 7.40 -2.92 8.27
C GLY A 251 8.04 -2.68 6.90
N CYS A 252 8.32 -1.43 6.54
CA CYS A 252 8.96 -1.10 5.28
C CYS A 252 10.46 -1.40 5.27
N SER A 253 10.97 -1.75 4.09
CA SER A 253 12.41 -1.86 3.83
C SER A 253 12.77 -1.02 2.61
N ILE A 254 13.59 0.03 2.83
CA ILE A 254 14.04 0.95 1.78
C ILE A 254 15.56 0.89 1.74
N ASN A 255 16.14 0.45 0.63
CA ASN A 255 17.56 0.14 0.60
C ASN A 255 18.22 0.32 -0.78
N ASN A 256 19.55 0.23 -0.79
CA ASN A 256 20.36 0.18 -2.01
C ASN A 256 20.13 1.38 -2.93
N SER A 257 20.46 2.59 -2.43
CA SER A 257 20.47 3.84 -3.20
C SER A 257 19.14 4.27 -3.79
N VAL A 258 18.03 3.98 -3.12
CA VAL A 258 16.70 4.51 -3.46
C VAL A 258 16.67 6.02 -3.30
N LYS A 259 15.99 6.73 -4.21
CA LYS A 259 15.72 8.17 -4.12
C LYS A 259 14.23 8.40 -4.19
N MET A 260 13.68 9.06 -3.18
CA MET A 260 12.25 9.39 -3.11
C MET A 260 12.04 10.83 -2.68
N GLN A 261 11.09 11.49 -3.31
CA GLN A 261 10.64 12.83 -2.95
C GLN A 261 9.12 12.91 -3.06
N ASP A 262 8.48 13.59 -2.11
CA ASP A 262 7.03 13.75 -2.10
C ASP A 262 6.28 12.41 -2.21
N CYS A 263 6.63 11.46 -1.33
CA CYS A 263 6.10 10.11 -1.41
C CYS A 263 5.42 9.65 -0.11
N PHE A 264 4.44 8.77 -0.26
CA PHE A 264 3.87 8.00 0.85
C PHE A 264 4.15 6.52 0.63
N VAL A 265 4.75 5.86 1.62
CA VAL A 265 5.06 4.43 1.57
C VAL A 265 4.27 3.72 2.67
N GLY A 266 3.24 3.01 2.29
CA GLY A 266 2.36 2.23 3.16
C GLY A 266 3.02 0.98 3.75
N GLU A 267 2.24 0.22 4.50
CA GLU A 267 2.74 -0.88 5.33
C GLU A 267 3.43 -2.00 4.54
N ALA A 268 4.50 -2.53 5.09
CA ALA A 268 5.24 -3.71 4.57
C ALA A 268 5.72 -3.58 3.11
N CYS A 269 5.95 -2.35 2.63
CA CYS A 269 6.51 -2.11 1.31
C CYS A 269 8.02 -2.39 1.27
N GLN A 270 8.49 -2.78 0.09
CA GLN A 270 9.91 -2.97 -0.20
C GLN A 270 10.30 -2.10 -1.40
N ILE A 271 11.22 -1.15 -1.22
CA ILE A 271 11.73 -0.29 -2.29
C ILE A 271 13.25 -0.40 -2.29
N THR A 272 13.83 -0.79 -3.43
CA THR A 272 15.25 -1.14 -3.44
C THR A 272 15.93 -0.96 -4.80
N ASN A 273 17.25 -1.17 -4.84
CA ASN A 273 18.07 -1.26 -6.05
C ASN A 273 17.99 -0.03 -6.95
N GLY A 274 18.17 1.16 -6.36
CA GLY A 274 18.22 2.41 -7.12
C GLY A 274 16.88 2.84 -7.73
N PHE A 275 15.75 2.33 -7.21
CA PHE A 275 14.43 2.82 -7.61
C PHE A 275 14.30 4.32 -7.33
N THR A 276 13.73 5.06 -8.27
CA THR A 276 13.45 6.49 -8.10
C THR A 276 11.95 6.75 -8.05
N ALA A 277 11.52 7.64 -7.17
CA ALA A 277 10.11 7.99 -7.06
C ALA A 277 9.93 9.48 -6.78
N GLU A 278 8.96 10.09 -7.46
CA GLU A 278 8.54 11.46 -7.24
C GLU A 278 7.01 11.54 -7.24
N ALA A 279 6.46 12.33 -6.32
CA ALA A 279 5.02 12.58 -6.21
C ALA A 279 4.18 11.28 -6.30
N SER A 280 4.56 10.23 -5.57
CA SER A 280 4.00 8.90 -5.73
C SER A 280 3.58 8.25 -4.42
N LEU A 281 2.52 7.45 -4.48
CA LEU A 281 1.97 6.71 -3.34
C LEU A 281 2.18 5.21 -3.56
N PHE A 282 2.71 4.54 -2.55
CA PHE A 282 2.90 3.07 -2.55
C PHE A 282 2.18 2.50 -1.33
N PHE A 283 1.15 1.68 -1.56
CA PHE A 283 0.40 1.09 -0.47
C PHE A 283 0.81 -0.36 -0.21
N ALA A 284 0.21 -0.93 0.81
CA ALA A 284 0.60 -2.15 1.50
C ALA A 284 1.15 -3.29 0.61
N ASN A 285 2.28 -3.86 1.03
CA ASN A 285 2.96 -4.98 0.36
C ASN A 285 3.44 -4.68 -1.07
N SER A 286 3.58 -3.41 -1.46
CA SER A 286 4.15 -3.05 -2.76
C SER A 286 5.66 -3.34 -2.81
N TYR A 287 6.13 -3.81 -3.96
CA TYR A 287 7.54 -4.13 -4.18
C TYR A 287 8.07 -3.40 -5.43
N MET A 288 8.97 -2.42 -5.23
CA MET A 288 9.54 -1.58 -6.27
C MET A 288 11.06 -1.72 -6.31
N ALA A 289 11.62 -1.95 -7.50
CA ALA A 289 13.06 -2.03 -7.70
C ALA A 289 13.47 -1.69 -9.14
N ASN A 290 14.67 -1.14 -9.32
CA ASN A 290 15.33 -0.94 -10.62
C ASN A 290 14.55 -0.07 -11.64
N GLY A 291 13.50 0.62 -11.26
CA GLY A 291 12.62 1.39 -12.13
C GLY A 291 12.39 2.79 -11.61
N GLU A 292 11.33 3.41 -12.13
CA GLU A 292 10.90 4.75 -11.78
C GLU A 292 9.39 4.82 -11.61
N ALA A 293 8.94 5.68 -10.68
CA ALA A 293 7.55 6.08 -10.55
C ALA A 293 7.46 7.61 -10.46
N CYS A 294 6.54 8.21 -11.20
CA CYS A 294 6.24 9.63 -11.15
C CYS A 294 4.73 9.84 -11.21
N ALA A 295 4.19 10.63 -10.30
CA ALA A 295 2.76 10.87 -10.17
C ALA A 295 1.91 9.56 -10.15
N ALA A 296 2.43 8.49 -9.55
CA ALA A 296 1.83 7.17 -9.58
C ALA A 296 1.09 6.84 -8.28
N PHE A 297 -0.13 6.35 -8.40
CA PHE A 297 -0.89 5.76 -7.30
C PHE A 297 -0.75 4.24 -7.34
N CYS A 298 0.17 3.70 -6.59
CA CYS A 298 0.36 2.26 -6.46
C CYS A 298 -0.40 1.75 -5.23
N GLY A 299 -1.60 1.23 -5.44
CA GLY A 299 -2.43 0.56 -4.44
C GLY A 299 -1.76 -0.72 -3.88
N PRO A 300 -2.45 -1.49 -3.04
CA PRO A 300 -1.87 -2.67 -2.42
C PRO A 300 -1.34 -3.70 -3.41
N PHE A 301 -0.27 -4.39 -3.04
CA PHE A 301 0.35 -5.48 -3.81
C PHE A 301 0.80 -5.11 -5.22
N CYS A 302 1.16 -3.86 -5.46
CA CYS A 302 1.82 -3.47 -6.71
C CYS A 302 3.27 -3.96 -6.74
N ALA A 303 3.69 -4.53 -7.88
CA ALA A 303 5.05 -5.02 -8.07
C ALA A 303 5.65 -4.50 -9.38
N SER A 304 6.78 -3.80 -9.28
CA SER A 304 7.61 -3.36 -10.39
C SER A 304 9.07 -3.54 -10.00
N HIS A 305 9.64 -4.70 -10.29
CA HIS A 305 10.96 -5.07 -9.76
C HIS A 305 12.02 -5.41 -10.82
N HIS A 306 11.67 -5.31 -12.09
CA HIS A 306 12.59 -5.46 -13.20
C HIS A 306 13.07 -4.10 -13.71
N LYS A 307 14.23 -4.10 -14.39
CA LYS A 307 14.82 -2.88 -14.94
C LYS A 307 13.94 -2.22 -16.00
N SER A 308 14.08 -0.91 -16.13
CA SER A 308 13.47 -0.08 -17.15
C SER A 308 11.94 -0.01 -17.11
N SER A 309 11.33 -0.32 -15.98
CA SER A 309 9.90 -0.08 -15.80
C SER A 309 9.66 1.37 -15.42
N LEU A 310 8.73 2.01 -16.11
CA LEU A 310 8.36 3.41 -15.94
C LEU A 310 6.87 3.50 -15.62
N LEU A 311 6.54 3.82 -14.37
CA LEU A 311 5.18 4.02 -13.89
C LEU A 311 4.92 5.53 -13.81
N ILE A 312 4.40 6.11 -14.88
CA ILE A 312 4.05 7.54 -14.92
C ILE A 312 2.55 7.71 -14.91
N GLY A 313 2.06 8.39 -13.88
CA GLY A 313 0.63 8.58 -13.68
C GLY A 313 -0.10 7.26 -13.42
N GLY A 314 -1.41 7.32 -13.31
CA GLY A 314 -2.26 6.15 -13.19
C GLY A 314 -2.42 5.60 -11.78
N GLU A 315 -3.57 4.93 -11.60
CA GLU A 315 -3.93 4.17 -10.41
C GLU A 315 -3.83 2.67 -10.69
N PHE A 316 -3.17 1.95 -9.80
CA PHE A 316 -2.91 0.52 -9.91
C PHE A 316 -3.24 -0.17 -8.59
N SER A 317 -3.76 -1.39 -8.60
CA SER A 317 -3.84 -2.23 -7.39
C SER A 317 -3.67 -3.71 -7.72
N PHE A 318 -3.02 -4.48 -6.86
CA PHE A 318 -2.63 -5.87 -7.13
C PHE A 318 -1.93 -6.04 -8.50
N TYR A 319 -1.27 -4.99 -8.91
CA TYR A 319 -0.68 -4.85 -10.25
C TYR A 319 0.71 -5.46 -10.32
N ASN A 320 1.05 -6.06 -11.47
CA ASN A 320 2.39 -6.54 -11.73
C ASN A 320 2.94 -6.04 -13.07
N ALA A 321 3.95 -5.19 -13.00
CA ALA A 321 4.67 -4.69 -14.16
C ALA A 321 5.70 -5.71 -14.67
N GLY A 322 5.62 -6.06 -15.95
CA GLY A 322 6.70 -6.72 -16.64
C GLY A 322 7.90 -5.78 -16.84
N SER A 323 9.08 -6.34 -17.11
CA SER A 323 10.27 -5.53 -17.41
C SER A 323 10.02 -4.60 -18.59
N ASN A 324 10.58 -3.40 -18.54
CA ASN A 324 10.42 -2.38 -19.59
C ASN A 324 8.95 -1.98 -19.87
N THR A 325 8.09 -2.07 -18.86
CA THR A 325 6.73 -1.52 -18.93
C THR A 325 6.79 0.00 -18.97
N ASN A 326 5.98 0.62 -19.84
CA ASN A 326 5.95 2.07 -20.01
C ASN A 326 4.51 2.60 -20.14
N PHE A 327 4.19 3.64 -19.39
CA PHE A 327 2.91 4.35 -19.41
C PHE A 327 2.99 5.77 -19.97
N SER A 328 4.11 6.16 -20.57
CA SER A 328 4.25 7.51 -21.10
C SER A 328 3.32 7.74 -22.30
N ASN A 329 2.92 8.98 -22.48
CA ASN A 329 2.12 9.43 -23.62
C ASN A 329 3.01 10.12 -24.66
N HIS A 330 3.44 9.39 -25.69
CA HIS A 330 4.27 9.96 -26.76
C HIS A 330 3.51 10.88 -27.73
N ALA A 331 2.19 10.85 -27.72
CA ALA A 331 1.36 11.60 -28.65
C ALA A 331 0.97 12.98 -28.12
N TYR A 332 1.32 13.32 -26.88
CA TYR A 332 0.95 14.59 -26.33
C TYR A 332 1.68 15.75 -27.02
N LYS A 333 0.93 16.70 -27.52
CA LYS A 333 1.46 17.94 -28.10
C LYS A 333 1.06 19.17 -27.29
N MET A 334 0.18 18.99 -26.30
CA MET A 334 -0.42 20.04 -25.47
C MET A 334 -0.20 19.81 -23.97
N GLY A 335 0.72 18.96 -23.57
CA GLY A 335 1.05 18.59 -22.20
C GLY A 335 0.80 17.10 -21.89
N PRO A 336 1.49 16.54 -20.90
CA PRO A 336 1.34 15.14 -20.52
C PRO A 336 -0.05 14.89 -19.92
N LEU A 337 -0.74 13.87 -20.45
CA LEU A 337 -2.02 13.37 -19.95
C LEU A 337 -1.84 11.90 -19.61
N HIS A 338 -1.67 11.60 -18.32
CA HIS A 338 -1.38 10.26 -17.86
C HIS A 338 -2.53 9.64 -17.05
N TYR A 339 -3.74 10.20 -17.13
CA TYR A 339 -4.89 9.61 -16.44
C TYR A 339 -5.07 8.16 -16.86
N GLY A 340 -5.09 7.27 -15.89
CA GLY A 340 -5.38 5.88 -16.17
C GLY A 340 -5.66 5.10 -14.91
N THR A 341 -6.53 4.09 -15.05
CA THR A 341 -6.81 3.12 -14.02
C THR A 341 -6.57 1.74 -14.59
N LEU A 342 -5.59 1.04 -14.04
CA LEU A 342 -5.44 -0.39 -14.23
C LEU A 342 -6.06 -1.06 -13.02
N GLU A 343 -7.28 -1.55 -13.18
CA GLU A 343 -8.05 -2.13 -12.09
C GLU A 343 -7.35 -3.35 -11.48
N ARG A 344 -7.80 -3.74 -10.30
CA ARG A 344 -7.16 -4.77 -9.48
C ARG A 344 -6.72 -6.01 -10.25
N GLY A 345 -5.51 -6.48 -9.98
CA GLY A 345 -4.96 -7.71 -10.55
C GLY A 345 -4.49 -7.61 -12.00
N THR A 346 -4.53 -6.42 -12.59
CA THR A 346 -4.04 -6.18 -13.95
C THR A 346 -2.54 -6.41 -14.04
N LYS A 347 -2.06 -6.84 -15.20
CA LYS A 347 -0.64 -7.05 -15.48
C LYS A 347 -0.23 -6.46 -16.82
N THR A 348 1.04 -6.13 -16.92
CA THR A 348 1.70 -5.86 -18.20
C THR A 348 2.79 -6.90 -18.44
N ALA A 349 2.85 -7.44 -19.65
CA ALA A 349 3.94 -8.31 -20.06
C ALA A 349 5.24 -7.49 -20.28
N SER A 350 6.36 -8.16 -20.39
CA SER A 350 7.63 -7.49 -20.69
C SER A 350 7.57 -6.69 -21.99
N GLY A 351 8.07 -5.45 -21.95
CA GLY A 351 8.04 -4.54 -23.09
C GLY A 351 6.67 -3.96 -23.43
N SER A 352 5.69 -4.12 -22.57
CA SER A 352 4.36 -3.54 -22.80
C SER A 352 4.39 -2.02 -22.68
N TYR A 353 3.69 -1.38 -23.58
CA TYR A 353 3.42 0.05 -23.58
C TYR A 353 1.91 0.27 -23.57
N VAL A 354 1.41 1.07 -22.62
CA VAL A 354 -0.01 1.41 -22.54
C VAL A 354 -0.16 2.91 -22.73
N LEU A 355 -0.86 3.31 -23.78
CA LEU A 355 -1.10 4.72 -24.07
C LEU A 355 -2.18 5.26 -23.12
N MET A 356 -1.80 6.25 -22.33
CA MET A 356 -2.72 6.98 -21.44
C MET A 356 -3.43 8.14 -22.18
N PRO A 357 -4.64 8.51 -21.80
CA PRO A 357 -5.47 7.91 -20.74
C PRO A 357 -5.97 6.50 -21.07
N ALA A 358 -6.09 5.68 -20.03
CA ALA A 358 -6.53 4.28 -20.18
C ALA A 358 -7.40 3.85 -18.98
N THR A 359 -8.37 2.96 -19.23
CA THR A 359 -9.07 2.23 -18.17
C THR A 359 -9.08 0.75 -18.54
N ILE A 360 -8.35 -0.07 -17.81
CA ILE A 360 -8.21 -1.50 -18.11
C ILE A 360 -8.92 -2.29 -17.03
N GLY A 361 -9.88 -3.11 -17.45
CA GLY A 361 -10.72 -3.92 -16.56
C GLY A 361 -9.93 -4.89 -15.70
N ALA A 362 -10.49 -5.22 -14.56
CA ALA A 362 -9.86 -6.03 -13.51
C ALA A 362 -9.25 -7.35 -14.04
N PHE A 363 -8.11 -7.73 -13.50
CA PHE A 363 -7.40 -8.98 -13.84
C PHE A 363 -7.05 -9.15 -15.33
N SER A 364 -7.02 -8.07 -16.11
CA SER A 364 -6.60 -8.12 -17.51
C SER A 364 -5.08 -8.11 -17.67
N VAL A 365 -4.59 -8.54 -18.83
CA VAL A 365 -3.16 -8.59 -19.14
C VAL A 365 -2.90 -7.87 -20.46
N CYS A 366 -1.96 -6.92 -20.45
CA CYS A 366 -1.55 -6.15 -21.61
C CYS A 366 -0.25 -6.69 -22.22
N PHE A 367 -0.24 -6.86 -23.54
CA PHE A 367 0.89 -7.34 -24.31
C PHE A 367 1.23 -6.39 -25.46
N GLY A 368 2.48 -6.07 -25.62
CA GLY A 368 2.97 -5.24 -26.73
C GLY A 368 2.65 -3.75 -26.54
N LYS A 369 2.67 -3.00 -27.63
CA LYS A 369 2.47 -1.54 -27.64
C LYS A 369 1.02 -1.21 -27.97
N LEU A 370 0.22 -0.96 -26.94
CA LEU A 370 -1.16 -0.50 -27.08
C LEU A 370 -1.16 0.99 -27.40
N MET A 371 -1.32 1.32 -28.70
CA MET A 371 -1.22 2.70 -29.22
C MET A 371 -2.57 3.43 -29.26
N HIS A 372 -3.63 2.81 -28.77
CA HIS A 372 -4.97 3.39 -28.59
C HIS A 372 -5.24 3.59 -27.11
N HIS A 373 -6.16 4.47 -26.77
CA HIS A 373 -6.60 4.71 -25.39
C HIS A 373 -7.57 3.63 -24.94
N PRO A 374 -7.15 2.56 -24.24
CA PRO A 374 -8.05 1.47 -23.91
C PRO A 374 -9.08 1.87 -22.86
N ASP A 375 -10.34 1.51 -23.10
CA ASP A 375 -11.38 1.44 -22.08
C ASP A 375 -12.07 0.07 -22.14
N THR A 376 -11.60 -0.82 -21.26
CA THR A 376 -12.07 -2.21 -21.18
C THR A 376 -12.61 -2.55 -19.79
N ARG A 377 -13.04 -1.53 -19.00
CA ARG A 377 -13.55 -1.73 -17.62
C ARG A 377 -14.64 -2.79 -17.51
N ASN A 378 -15.54 -2.83 -18.47
CA ASN A 378 -16.65 -3.81 -18.51
C ASN A 378 -16.28 -5.13 -19.21
N LEU A 379 -15.00 -5.38 -19.49
CA LEU A 379 -14.49 -6.62 -20.05
C LEU A 379 -13.29 -7.11 -19.20
N PRO A 380 -13.52 -7.43 -17.91
CA PRO A 380 -12.45 -7.86 -17.02
C PRO A 380 -11.86 -9.20 -17.45
N PHE A 381 -10.72 -9.57 -16.88
CA PHE A 381 -9.99 -10.81 -17.18
C PHE A 381 -9.59 -10.97 -18.66
N SER A 382 -9.48 -9.87 -19.39
CA SER A 382 -9.18 -9.89 -20.82
C SER A 382 -7.68 -9.87 -21.10
N TYR A 383 -7.29 -10.38 -22.27
CA TYR A 383 -5.98 -10.09 -22.86
C TYR A 383 -6.13 -8.96 -23.89
N LEU A 384 -5.31 -7.94 -23.73
CA LEU A 384 -5.15 -6.84 -24.70
C LEU A 384 -3.82 -7.06 -25.40
N MET A 385 -3.83 -7.33 -26.69
CA MET A 385 -2.66 -7.76 -27.44
C MET A 385 -2.46 -6.87 -28.66
N ALA A 386 -1.33 -6.13 -28.71
CA ALA A 386 -0.93 -5.40 -29.89
C ALA A 386 -0.16 -6.32 -30.84
N TYR A 387 -0.58 -6.34 -32.12
CA TYR A 387 0.08 -7.05 -33.18
C TYR A 387 0.13 -6.19 -34.46
N GLY A 388 1.30 -5.71 -34.84
CA GLY A 388 1.43 -4.72 -35.89
C GLY A 388 0.75 -3.41 -35.50
N GLU A 389 -0.16 -2.95 -36.36
CA GLU A 389 -0.99 -1.75 -36.12
C GLU A 389 -2.33 -2.09 -35.42
N ASP A 390 -2.69 -3.37 -35.34
CA ASP A 390 -3.94 -3.83 -34.77
C ASP A 390 -3.82 -4.09 -33.27
N CYS A 391 -4.90 -3.84 -32.54
CA CYS A 391 -5.07 -4.24 -31.15
C CYS A 391 -6.19 -5.28 -31.02
N TYR A 392 -5.85 -6.44 -30.49
CA TYR A 392 -6.80 -7.55 -30.29
C TYR A 392 -7.22 -7.60 -28.83
N LEU A 393 -8.52 -7.81 -28.63
CA LEU A 393 -9.12 -8.06 -27.31
C LEU A 393 -9.59 -9.52 -27.25
N VAL A 394 -9.16 -10.23 -26.19
CA VAL A 394 -9.56 -11.62 -25.95
C VAL A 394 -10.31 -11.68 -24.61
N PRO A 395 -11.65 -11.49 -24.62
CA PRO A 395 -12.45 -11.37 -23.40
C PRO A 395 -12.36 -12.61 -22.51
N GLY A 396 -12.25 -12.40 -21.19
CA GLY A 396 -12.28 -13.47 -20.20
C GLY A 396 -11.10 -14.46 -20.24
N ARG A 397 -10.11 -14.26 -21.11
CA ARG A 397 -9.03 -15.24 -21.33
C ARG A 397 -8.22 -15.53 -20.06
N ASN A 398 -7.99 -14.51 -19.24
CA ASN A 398 -7.18 -14.67 -18.03
C ASN A 398 -7.84 -15.56 -16.97
N ILE A 399 -9.17 -15.71 -16.97
CA ILE A 399 -9.90 -16.60 -16.03
C ILE A 399 -9.30 -18.01 -16.04
N THR A 400 -8.88 -18.49 -17.21
CA THR A 400 -8.46 -19.86 -17.44
C THR A 400 -6.94 -20.05 -17.52
N THR A 401 -6.17 -19.15 -16.90
CA THR A 401 -4.70 -19.20 -16.94
C THR A 401 -4.08 -19.69 -15.62
N VAL A 402 -2.96 -20.37 -15.73
CA VAL A 402 -2.07 -20.70 -14.59
C VAL A 402 -1.67 -19.42 -13.85
N GLY A 403 -1.44 -18.33 -14.58
CA GLY A 403 -1.04 -17.04 -14.03
C GLY A 403 -2.04 -16.49 -13.02
N LEU A 404 -3.33 -16.40 -13.38
CA LEU A 404 -4.38 -15.95 -12.47
C LEU A 404 -4.57 -16.92 -11.30
N TYR A 405 -4.67 -18.22 -11.58
CA TYR A 405 -4.81 -19.26 -10.54
C TYR A 405 -3.73 -19.16 -9.46
N ARG A 406 -2.49 -18.95 -9.87
CA ARG A 406 -1.37 -18.76 -8.94
C ARG A 406 -1.48 -17.47 -8.15
N ASP A 407 -1.88 -16.36 -8.77
CA ASP A 407 -1.89 -15.05 -8.11
C ASP A 407 -2.98 -14.93 -7.05
N ILE A 408 -4.19 -15.37 -7.32
CA ILE A 408 -5.30 -15.32 -6.35
C ILE A 408 -4.99 -16.11 -5.07
N LYS A 409 -4.14 -17.16 -5.16
CA LYS A 409 -3.68 -17.95 -4.00
C LYS A 409 -2.45 -17.36 -3.32
N LYS A 410 -1.67 -16.58 -4.05
CA LYS A 410 -0.38 -16.05 -3.61
C LYS A 410 -0.54 -14.80 -2.75
N TRP A 411 -1.44 -13.88 -3.12
CA TRP A 411 -1.57 -12.60 -2.42
C TRP A 411 -1.92 -12.74 -0.94
N PRO A 412 -2.92 -13.52 -0.50
CA PRO A 412 -3.19 -13.68 0.93
C PRO A 412 -1.99 -14.22 1.71
N LYS A 413 -1.19 -15.11 1.09
CA LYS A 413 0.01 -15.70 1.70
C LYS A 413 1.20 -14.74 1.76
N ARG A 414 1.18 -13.68 0.98
CA ARG A 414 2.23 -12.66 0.90
C ARG A 414 1.91 -11.40 1.69
N ASP A 415 0.79 -11.33 2.37
CA ASP A 415 0.52 -10.21 3.27
C ASP A 415 1.47 -10.28 4.47
N LYS A 416 2.45 -9.38 4.46
CA LYS A 416 3.50 -9.29 5.48
C LYS A 416 3.19 -8.30 6.59
N ARG A 417 2.03 -7.64 6.53
CA ARG A 417 1.65 -6.66 7.54
C ARG A 417 1.41 -7.30 8.90
N SER A 418 1.94 -6.73 9.96
CA SER A 418 1.57 -7.15 11.31
C SER A 418 0.09 -6.81 11.57
N LYS A 419 -0.57 -7.58 12.43
CA LYS A 419 -1.98 -7.35 12.74
C LYS A 419 -2.21 -5.98 13.42
N GLN A 420 -1.23 -5.51 14.20
CA GLN A 420 -1.31 -4.26 14.94
C GLN A 420 -1.08 -3.02 14.07
N SER A 421 -0.34 -3.15 12.96
CA SER A 421 0.04 -2.03 12.09
C SER A 421 -0.79 -1.93 10.81
N ARG A 422 -1.83 -2.73 10.63
CA ARG A 422 -2.70 -2.67 9.45
C ARG A 422 -3.49 -1.37 9.42
N LYS A 423 -3.26 -0.56 8.40
CA LYS A 423 -4.01 0.68 8.12
C LYS A 423 -4.94 0.49 6.92
N SER A 424 -4.41 -0.06 5.83
CA SER A 424 -5.18 -0.32 4.61
C SER A 424 -6.03 -1.59 4.75
N ILE A 425 -7.29 -1.50 4.38
CA ILE A 425 -8.22 -2.64 4.30
C ILE A 425 -7.97 -3.35 2.96
N ILE A 426 -7.80 -4.67 2.99
CA ILE A 426 -7.52 -5.44 1.78
C ILE A 426 -8.44 -6.65 1.70
N ASN A 427 -9.32 -6.65 0.70
CA ASN A 427 -10.13 -7.77 0.30
C ASN A 427 -9.43 -8.54 -0.84
N PHE A 428 -9.30 -9.85 -0.70
CA PHE A 428 -8.62 -10.72 -1.67
C PHE A 428 -9.58 -11.44 -2.63
N ASP A 429 -10.88 -11.20 -2.55
CA ASP A 429 -11.86 -11.85 -3.41
C ASP A 429 -11.63 -11.45 -4.89
N TRP A 430 -11.24 -12.42 -5.71
CA TRP A 430 -11.04 -12.21 -7.14
C TRP A 430 -12.36 -12.20 -7.92
N LEU A 431 -13.34 -12.99 -7.47
CA LEU A 431 -14.74 -12.88 -7.86
C LEU A 431 -15.51 -12.23 -6.71
N SER A 432 -16.04 -11.07 -6.95
CA SER A 432 -16.75 -10.21 -6.01
C SER A 432 -17.89 -9.50 -6.72
N PRO A 433 -18.83 -8.87 -6.03
CA PRO A 433 -19.87 -8.08 -6.71
C PRO A 433 -19.31 -7.02 -7.69
N PHE A 434 -18.12 -6.48 -7.42
CA PHE A 434 -17.41 -5.58 -8.32
C PHE A 434 -17.05 -6.28 -9.64
N THR A 435 -16.20 -7.30 -9.59
CA THR A 435 -15.69 -7.98 -10.80
C THR A 435 -16.77 -8.79 -11.53
N VAL A 436 -17.70 -9.37 -10.78
CA VAL A 436 -18.82 -10.14 -11.36
C VAL A 436 -19.84 -9.22 -12.00
N GLY A 437 -20.08 -8.02 -11.44
CA GLY A 437 -20.89 -6.98 -12.08
C GLY A 437 -20.33 -6.57 -13.43
N GLU A 438 -19.01 -6.39 -13.53
CA GLU A 438 -18.33 -6.10 -14.81
C GLU A 438 -18.40 -7.28 -15.79
N ILE A 439 -18.28 -8.54 -15.33
CA ILE A 439 -18.49 -9.73 -16.15
C ILE A 439 -19.90 -9.74 -16.75
N MET A 440 -20.93 -9.41 -15.96
CA MET A 440 -22.32 -9.36 -16.44
C MET A 440 -22.49 -8.30 -17.53
N GLU A 441 -21.90 -7.12 -17.37
CA GLU A 441 -21.88 -6.09 -18.41
C GLU A 441 -21.09 -6.55 -19.65
N GLY A 442 -19.98 -7.23 -19.47
CA GLY A 442 -19.19 -7.84 -20.54
C GLY A 442 -19.99 -8.86 -21.35
N ILE A 443 -20.78 -9.70 -20.71
CA ILE A 443 -21.69 -10.65 -21.40
C ILE A 443 -22.70 -9.89 -22.28
N LYS A 444 -23.30 -8.81 -21.76
CA LYS A 444 -24.23 -7.97 -22.54
C LYS A 444 -23.55 -7.37 -23.76
N ILE A 445 -22.35 -6.81 -23.60
CA ILE A 445 -21.55 -6.23 -24.69
C ILE A 445 -21.25 -7.29 -25.76
N LEU A 446 -20.71 -8.45 -25.37
CA LEU A 446 -20.33 -9.50 -26.32
C LEU A 446 -21.56 -10.09 -27.03
N THR A 447 -22.69 -10.22 -26.35
CA THR A 447 -23.96 -10.67 -26.93
C THR A 447 -24.47 -9.66 -27.94
N ALA A 448 -24.49 -8.38 -27.59
CA ALA A 448 -24.93 -7.31 -28.50
C ALA A 448 -24.04 -7.21 -29.75
N LEU A 449 -22.73 -7.37 -29.64
CA LEU A 449 -21.81 -7.41 -30.78
C LEU A 449 -22.15 -8.58 -31.73
N ARG A 450 -22.43 -9.76 -31.18
CA ARG A 450 -22.81 -10.94 -31.93
C ARG A 450 -24.16 -10.76 -32.62
N GLU A 451 -25.16 -10.21 -31.93
CA GLU A 451 -26.48 -9.95 -32.49
C GLU A 451 -26.46 -8.91 -33.61
N ALA A 452 -25.66 -7.85 -33.45
CA ALA A 452 -25.54 -6.78 -34.44
C ALA A 452 -24.83 -7.21 -35.74
N SER A 453 -23.83 -8.09 -35.64
CA SER A 453 -22.98 -8.48 -36.77
C SER A 453 -23.26 -9.89 -37.28
N GLY A 454 -24.01 -10.71 -36.55
CA GLY A 454 -24.32 -12.12 -36.85
C GLY A 454 -23.16 -13.07 -36.48
N ASP A 455 -23.45 -14.38 -36.55
CA ASP A 455 -22.52 -15.45 -36.18
C ASP A 455 -21.50 -15.84 -37.27
N ASN A 456 -21.70 -15.37 -38.51
CA ASN A 456 -20.90 -15.76 -39.68
C ASN A 456 -19.72 -14.85 -39.99
N VAL A 457 -19.41 -13.89 -39.10
CA VAL A 457 -18.27 -13.00 -39.23
C VAL A 457 -17.03 -13.62 -38.61
N SER A 458 -15.84 -13.27 -39.15
CA SER A 458 -14.57 -13.73 -38.61
C SER A 458 -14.10 -12.89 -37.38
N THR A 459 -14.53 -11.63 -37.35
CA THR A 459 -14.13 -10.65 -36.34
C THR A 459 -15.27 -9.70 -35.99
N TYR A 460 -15.23 -9.17 -34.77
CA TYR A 460 -16.06 -8.11 -34.24
C TYR A 460 -15.22 -6.93 -33.83
N ASN A 461 -15.73 -5.72 -33.95
CA ASN A 461 -15.04 -4.52 -33.49
C ASN A 461 -15.68 -4.00 -32.21
N PHE A 462 -14.84 -3.77 -31.20
CA PHE A 462 -15.21 -3.12 -29.96
C PHE A 462 -14.32 -1.89 -29.77
N HIS A 463 -14.86 -0.70 -30.00
CA HIS A 463 -14.09 0.52 -30.17
C HIS A 463 -13.00 0.32 -31.23
N GLU A 464 -11.74 0.50 -30.84
CA GLU A 464 -10.56 0.32 -31.72
C GLU A 464 -9.94 -1.09 -31.61
N TYR A 465 -10.60 -2.01 -30.88
CA TYR A 465 -10.14 -3.38 -30.70
C TYR A 465 -10.85 -4.36 -31.61
N VAL A 466 -10.08 -5.32 -32.11
CA VAL A 466 -10.59 -6.46 -32.89
C VAL A 466 -10.79 -7.65 -31.95
N ILE A 467 -11.98 -8.23 -31.97
CA ILE A 467 -12.32 -9.47 -31.25
C ILE A 467 -12.55 -10.57 -32.30
N ASN A 468 -11.69 -11.60 -32.33
CA ASN A 468 -11.92 -12.76 -33.18
C ASN A 468 -13.21 -13.50 -32.77
N ALA A 469 -13.97 -14.02 -33.74
CA ALA A 469 -15.22 -14.72 -33.47
C ALA A 469 -15.05 -15.92 -32.49
N SER A 470 -13.92 -16.63 -32.58
CA SER A 470 -13.58 -17.68 -31.63
C SER A 470 -13.30 -17.15 -30.23
N SER A 471 -12.68 -15.97 -30.12
CA SER A 471 -12.39 -15.31 -28.85
C SER A 471 -13.69 -14.80 -28.18
N LEU A 472 -14.61 -14.25 -28.94
CA LEU A 472 -15.91 -13.83 -28.42
C LEU A 472 -16.69 -15.02 -27.84
N ARG A 473 -16.81 -16.13 -28.59
CA ARG A 473 -17.50 -17.35 -28.10
C ARG A 473 -16.85 -17.93 -26.85
N LYS A 474 -15.51 -17.97 -26.80
CA LYS A 474 -14.79 -18.42 -25.61
C LYS A 474 -14.95 -17.46 -24.44
N GLY A 475 -14.94 -16.16 -24.68
CA GLY A 475 -15.17 -15.14 -23.67
C GLY A 475 -16.51 -15.29 -22.97
N LEU A 476 -17.60 -15.47 -23.74
CA LEU A 476 -18.93 -15.76 -23.18
C LEU A 476 -18.92 -17.03 -22.32
N LYS A 477 -18.27 -18.12 -22.80
CA LYS A 477 -18.13 -19.37 -22.04
C LYS A 477 -17.36 -19.16 -20.73
N TYR A 478 -16.25 -18.43 -20.75
CA TYR A 478 -15.41 -18.22 -19.58
C TYR A 478 -16.09 -17.33 -18.54
N TYR A 479 -16.81 -16.32 -19.00
CA TYR A 479 -17.63 -15.48 -18.12
C TYR A 479 -18.75 -16.29 -17.46
N ASP A 480 -19.46 -17.17 -18.21
CA ASP A 480 -20.48 -18.06 -17.64
C ASP A 480 -19.89 -19.01 -16.57
N ILE A 481 -18.71 -19.60 -16.82
CA ILE A 481 -18.00 -20.42 -15.83
C ILE A 481 -17.72 -19.58 -14.56
N ALA A 482 -17.23 -18.35 -14.70
CA ALA A 482 -16.94 -17.49 -13.56
C ALA A 482 -18.20 -17.13 -12.75
N LEU A 483 -19.33 -16.84 -13.43
CA LEU A 483 -20.62 -16.58 -12.77
C LEU A 483 -21.07 -17.76 -11.91
N ARG A 484 -21.03 -18.99 -12.47
CA ARG A 484 -21.45 -20.19 -11.74
C ARG A 484 -20.52 -20.52 -10.58
N ILE A 485 -19.21 -20.31 -10.74
CA ILE A 485 -18.25 -20.44 -9.63
C ILE A 485 -18.56 -19.43 -8.53
N TYR A 486 -18.84 -18.19 -8.89
CA TYR A 486 -19.17 -17.16 -7.91
C TYR A 486 -20.44 -17.47 -7.14
N MET A 487 -21.55 -17.78 -7.86
CA MET A 487 -22.85 -18.05 -7.24
C MET A 487 -22.79 -19.23 -6.27
N GLY A 488 -22.17 -20.35 -6.67
CA GLY A 488 -22.04 -21.49 -5.79
C GLY A 488 -21.15 -21.23 -4.57
N ALA A 489 -20.03 -20.53 -4.77
CA ALA A 489 -19.14 -20.17 -3.67
C ALA A 489 -19.78 -19.22 -2.65
N VAL A 490 -20.53 -18.23 -3.12
CA VAL A 490 -21.26 -17.27 -2.25
C VAL A 490 -22.40 -17.96 -1.51
N LEU A 491 -23.16 -18.83 -2.17
CA LEU A 491 -24.24 -19.60 -1.56
C LEU A 491 -23.71 -20.53 -0.45
N LYS A 492 -22.64 -21.28 -0.73
CA LYS A 492 -21.98 -22.14 0.26
C LYS A 492 -21.48 -21.35 1.48
N ARG A 493 -20.93 -20.16 1.25
CA ARG A 493 -20.47 -19.28 2.32
C ARG A 493 -21.64 -18.70 3.11
N ALA A 494 -22.71 -18.26 2.46
CA ALA A 494 -23.91 -17.77 3.12
C ALA A 494 -24.55 -18.83 4.02
N GLN A 495 -24.60 -20.08 3.57
CA GLN A 495 -25.07 -21.22 4.39
C GLN A 495 -24.20 -21.42 5.63
N LYS A 496 -22.87 -21.40 5.46
CA LYS A 496 -21.92 -21.57 6.57
C LYS A 496 -21.99 -20.43 7.59
N GLU A 497 -22.22 -19.21 7.14
CA GLU A 497 -22.29 -18.00 7.97
C GLU A 497 -23.71 -17.74 8.52
N GLY A 498 -24.70 -18.57 8.17
CA GLY A 498 -26.08 -18.47 8.64
C GLY A 498 -26.94 -17.39 7.95
N PHE A 499 -26.50 -16.89 6.79
CA PHE A 499 -27.25 -15.89 5.97
C PHE A 499 -28.23 -16.51 5.00
N PHE A 500 -28.40 -17.82 5.01
CA PHE A 500 -29.24 -18.52 4.05
C PHE A 500 -30.68 -18.01 4.10
N GLY A 501 -31.18 -17.58 2.95
CA GLY A 501 -32.51 -17.00 2.78
C GLY A 501 -32.49 -15.56 2.26
N ARG A 502 -33.67 -14.95 2.24
CA ARG A 502 -33.82 -13.58 1.73
C ARG A 502 -33.00 -12.59 2.58
N PRO A 503 -32.17 -11.76 1.95
CA PRO A 503 -31.34 -10.80 2.68
C PRO A 503 -32.17 -9.84 3.55
N THR A 504 -31.69 -9.55 4.73
CA THR A 504 -32.34 -8.60 5.66
C THR A 504 -32.00 -7.14 5.34
N THR A 505 -30.92 -6.93 4.58
CA THR A 505 -30.49 -5.59 4.14
C THR A 505 -30.70 -5.38 2.65
N LEU A 506 -31.00 -4.14 2.26
CA LEU A 506 -31.01 -3.70 0.87
C LEU A 506 -29.67 -3.05 0.47
N VAL A 507 -28.79 -2.78 1.45
CA VAL A 507 -27.43 -2.30 1.19
C VAL A 507 -26.66 -3.40 0.46
N GLY A 508 -25.91 -2.99 -0.54
CA GLY A 508 -25.20 -3.94 -1.42
C GLY A 508 -25.85 -4.11 -2.80
N LYS A 509 -27.15 -3.86 -2.94
CA LYS A 509 -27.79 -3.83 -4.27
C LYS A 509 -27.23 -2.69 -5.11
N GLY A 510 -27.15 -2.92 -6.44
CA GLY A 510 -26.61 -1.95 -7.39
C GLY A 510 -25.12 -2.16 -7.68
N ARG A 511 -24.45 -1.08 -8.08
CA ARG A 511 -23.03 -1.14 -8.48
C ARG A 511 -22.10 -1.18 -7.28
N TRP A 512 -20.97 -1.81 -7.50
CA TRP A 512 -19.87 -1.89 -6.53
C TRP A 512 -18.64 -1.21 -7.09
N THR A 513 -17.73 -0.83 -6.19
CA THR A 513 -16.47 -0.19 -6.50
C THR A 513 -15.34 -0.79 -5.67
N ASP A 514 -14.10 -0.56 -6.11
CA ASP A 514 -12.87 -0.88 -5.39
C ASP A 514 -12.19 0.43 -4.98
N LEU A 515 -12.15 0.72 -3.69
CA LEU A 515 -11.34 1.80 -3.13
C LEU A 515 -9.95 1.25 -2.76
N SER A 516 -9.17 0.94 -3.79
CA SER A 516 -7.77 0.49 -3.66
C SER A 516 -7.59 -0.59 -2.59
N GLY A 517 -8.35 -1.67 -2.73
CA GLY A 517 -8.35 -2.85 -1.83
C GLY A 517 -9.65 -3.10 -1.09
N LEU A 518 -10.41 -2.07 -0.71
CA LEU A 518 -11.73 -2.21 -0.08
C LEU A 518 -12.81 -2.29 -1.14
N LEU A 519 -13.49 -3.42 -1.20
CA LEU A 519 -14.66 -3.63 -2.05
C LEU A 519 -15.93 -3.21 -1.31
N LEU A 520 -16.70 -2.30 -1.91
CA LEU A 520 -17.91 -1.77 -1.27
C LEU A 520 -18.98 -1.40 -2.30
N PRO A 521 -20.28 -1.34 -1.88
CA PRO A 521 -21.33 -0.78 -2.71
C PRO A 521 -21.09 0.72 -2.98
N GLU A 522 -21.30 1.19 -4.20
CA GLU A 522 -21.22 2.63 -4.53
C GLU A 522 -22.17 3.47 -3.66
N SER A 523 -23.29 2.91 -3.24
CA SER A 523 -24.24 3.58 -2.34
C SER A 523 -23.61 3.94 -0.98
N GLU A 524 -22.72 3.11 -0.46
CA GLU A 524 -22.02 3.37 0.82
C GLU A 524 -20.89 4.39 0.64
N GLU A 525 -20.19 4.37 -0.49
CA GLU A 525 -19.23 5.42 -0.83
C GLU A 525 -19.92 6.80 -0.92
N LEU A 526 -21.04 6.88 -1.64
CA LEU A 526 -21.83 8.11 -1.76
C LEU A 526 -22.44 8.55 -0.40
N ARG A 527 -22.70 7.58 0.48
CA ARG A 527 -23.14 7.88 1.85
C ARG A 527 -22.02 8.56 2.64
N ILE A 528 -20.77 8.07 2.55
CA ILE A 528 -19.61 8.74 3.15
C ILE A 528 -19.51 10.19 2.66
N VAL A 529 -19.62 10.42 1.35
CA VAL A 529 -19.61 11.78 0.78
C VAL A 529 -20.67 12.67 1.41
N ARG A 530 -21.90 12.17 1.54
CA ARG A 530 -23.01 12.90 2.14
C ARG A 530 -22.77 13.17 3.64
N ASP A 531 -22.34 12.16 4.38
CA ASP A 531 -22.14 12.23 5.82
C ASP A 531 -21.01 13.24 6.16
N ILE A 532 -19.94 13.29 5.34
CA ILE A 532 -18.91 14.34 5.47
C ILE A 532 -19.51 15.72 5.16
N LYS A 533 -20.27 15.88 4.08
CA LYS A 533 -20.86 17.18 3.70
C LYS A 533 -21.87 17.70 4.70
N ASN A 534 -22.55 16.83 5.40
CA ASN A 534 -23.49 17.18 6.46
C ASN A 534 -22.81 17.45 7.81
N GLY A 535 -21.54 17.06 7.98
CA GLY A 535 -20.82 17.14 9.24
C GLY A 535 -21.09 15.99 10.20
N ASP A 536 -21.69 14.90 9.73
CA ASP A 536 -21.89 13.66 10.50
C ASP A 536 -20.56 12.90 10.67
N ILE A 537 -19.66 13.05 9.68
CA ILE A 537 -18.24 12.67 9.75
C ILE A 537 -17.43 13.97 9.68
N ASP A 538 -16.79 14.36 10.77
CA ASP A 538 -16.09 15.63 10.93
C ASP A 538 -14.59 15.50 11.26
N ASN A 539 -14.08 14.28 11.39
CA ASN A 539 -12.67 14.01 11.67
C ASN A 539 -12.19 12.70 11.01
N ILE A 540 -10.88 12.56 10.89
CA ILE A 540 -10.23 11.42 10.22
C ILE A 540 -10.54 10.09 10.92
N GLN A 541 -10.62 10.06 12.24
CA GLN A 541 -10.92 8.82 12.97
C GLN A 541 -12.31 8.29 12.66
N GLN A 542 -13.32 9.15 12.60
CA GLN A 542 -14.68 8.74 12.21
C GLN A 542 -14.74 8.22 10.77
N LEU A 543 -13.97 8.84 9.85
CA LEU A 543 -13.87 8.33 8.48
C LEU A 543 -13.24 6.93 8.44
N LEU A 544 -12.16 6.70 9.20
CA LEU A 544 -11.53 5.39 9.32
C LEU A 544 -12.48 4.35 9.93
N ASP A 545 -13.17 4.71 10.99
CA ASP A 545 -14.14 3.83 11.67
C ASP A 545 -15.29 3.44 10.72
N ARG A 546 -15.74 4.39 9.88
CA ARG A 546 -16.78 4.13 8.87
C ARG A 546 -16.32 3.16 7.78
N LEU A 547 -15.07 3.28 7.32
CA LEU A 547 -14.50 2.34 6.35
C LEU A 547 -14.37 0.92 6.94
N VAL A 548 -13.99 0.82 8.21
CA VAL A 548 -13.94 -0.47 8.93
C VAL A 548 -15.34 -1.07 9.07
N GLU A 549 -16.34 -0.29 9.48
CA GLU A 549 -17.73 -0.72 9.58
C GLU A 549 -18.26 -1.29 8.26
N ILE A 550 -17.99 -0.62 7.13
CA ILE A 550 -18.38 -1.11 5.80
C ILE A 550 -17.72 -2.46 5.49
N ASN A 551 -16.44 -2.60 5.83
CA ASN A 551 -15.72 -3.86 5.65
C ASN A 551 -16.29 -4.99 6.53
N ASP A 552 -16.65 -4.69 7.75
CA ASP A 552 -17.23 -5.67 8.68
C ASP A 552 -18.58 -6.20 8.18
N HIS A 553 -19.34 -5.36 7.47
CA HIS A 553 -20.59 -5.72 6.80
C HIS A 553 -20.43 -6.25 5.38
N TYR A 554 -19.20 -6.46 4.90
CA TYR A 554 -18.94 -6.91 3.53
C TYR A 554 -19.72 -8.20 3.16
N SER A 555 -19.79 -9.17 4.06
CA SER A 555 -20.49 -10.43 3.82
C SER A 555 -22.00 -10.23 3.65
N ASP A 556 -22.63 -9.37 4.46
CA ASP A 556 -24.05 -9.05 4.37
C ASP A 556 -24.39 -8.34 3.06
N TYR A 557 -23.60 -7.32 2.71
CA TYR A 557 -23.78 -6.54 1.49
C TYR A 557 -23.56 -7.39 0.23
N ARG A 558 -22.51 -8.23 0.25
CA ARG A 558 -22.24 -9.18 -0.81
C ARG A 558 -23.38 -10.17 -0.98
N TRP A 559 -23.95 -10.71 0.12
CA TRP A 559 -25.08 -11.61 0.04
C TRP A 559 -26.33 -10.92 -0.55
N ALA A 560 -26.64 -9.70 -0.14
CA ALA A 560 -27.75 -8.93 -0.68
C ALA A 560 -27.66 -8.72 -2.19
N TRP A 561 -26.45 -8.48 -2.70
CA TRP A 561 -26.19 -8.37 -4.13
C TRP A 561 -26.32 -9.73 -4.84
N SER A 562 -25.68 -10.74 -4.28
CA SER A 562 -25.58 -12.06 -4.89
C SER A 562 -26.90 -12.80 -4.91
N TYR A 563 -27.73 -12.62 -3.90
CA TYR A 563 -29.06 -13.19 -3.85
C TYR A 563 -29.89 -12.75 -5.06
N GLN A 564 -29.93 -11.46 -5.33
CA GLN A 564 -30.65 -10.94 -6.50
C GLN A 564 -30.05 -11.46 -7.82
N MET A 565 -28.72 -11.49 -7.93
CA MET A 565 -28.05 -12.02 -9.12
C MET A 565 -28.39 -13.49 -9.36
N ILE A 566 -28.46 -14.32 -8.32
CA ILE A 566 -28.86 -15.74 -8.42
C ILE A 566 -30.29 -15.86 -8.90
N LEU A 567 -31.24 -15.08 -8.32
CA LEU A 567 -32.63 -15.06 -8.79
C LEU A 567 -32.72 -14.72 -10.27
N ASP A 568 -32.05 -13.66 -10.69
CA ASP A 568 -32.08 -13.19 -12.09
C ASP A 568 -31.46 -14.20 -13.06
N TYR A 569 -30.35 -14.86 -12.65
CA TYR A 569 -29.65 -15.82 -13.49
C TYR A 569 -30.46 -17.12 -13.72
N TYR A 570 -31.10 -17.65 -12.66
CA TYR A 570 -31.87 -18.89 -12.72
C TYR A 570 -33.39 -18.66 -12.97
N GLY A 571 -33.85 -17.40 -13.02
CA GLY A 571 -35.26 -17.07 -13.21
C GLY A 571 -36.14 -17.46 -12.02
N LEU A 572 -35.61 -17.31 -10.78
CA LEU A 572 -36.27 -17.71 -9.53
C LEU A 572 -36.96 -16.53 -8.86
N GLU A 573 -38.02 -16.77 -8.10
CA GLU A 573 -38.64 -15.80 -7.19
C GLU A 573 -38.00 -15.82 -5.78
N GLU A 574 -37.56 -17.02 -5.35
CA GLU A 574 -36.83 -17.26 -4.12
C GLU A 574 -35.93 -18.49 -4.31
N ILE A 575 -34.93 -18.64 -3.42
CA ILE A 575 -34.02 -19.80 -3.45
C ILE A 575 -34.57 -20.87 -2.52
N THR A 576 -35.02 -21.99 -3.08
CA THR A 576 -35.48 -23.19 -2.34
C THR A 576 -34.34 -24.16 -2.05
N GLU A 577 -34.57 -25.18 -1.24
CA GLU A 577 -33.60 -26.26 -1.00
C GLU A 577 -33.26 -27.03 -2.28
N GLU A 578 -34.20 -27.20 -3.19
CA GLU A 578 -33.98 -27.85 -4.48
C GLU A 578 -33.10 -26.99 -5.39
N ASP A 579 -33.31 -25.68 -5.40
CA ASP A 579 -32.45 -24.73 -6.12
C ASP A 579 -31.02 -24.73 -5.59
N VAL A 580 -30.84 -24.84 -4.28
CA VAL A 580 -29.52 -24.95 -3.66
C VAL A 580 -28.77 -26.15 -4.20
N VAL A 581 -29.42 -27.31 -4.29
CA VAL A 581 -28.81 -28.55 -4.84
C VAL A 581 -28.41 -28.33 -6.31
N HIS A 582 -29.31 -27.74 -7.10
CA HIS A 582 -29.07 -27.45 -8.52
C HIS A 582 -27.90 -26.47 -8.72
N ILE A 583 -27.88 -25.35 -7.98
CA ILE A 583 -26.80 -24.36 -8.03
C ILE A 583 -25.46 -24.99 -7.61
N HIS A 584 -25.47 -25.87 -6.61
CA HIS A 584 -24.28 -26.58 -6.18
C HIS A 584 -23.74 -27.56 -7.24
N GLU A 585 -24.63 -28.29 -7.93
CA GLU A 585 -24.21 -29.13 -9.07
C GLU A 585 -23.59 -28.30 -10.20
N ASP A 586 -24.18 -27.18 -10.53
CA ASP A 586 -23.67 -26.27 -11.54
C ASP A 586 -22.32 -25.66 -11.15
N TYR A 587 -22.15 -25.32 -9.89
CA TYR A 587 -20.86 -24.90 -9.33
C TYR A 587 -19.79 -25.97 -9.52
N ILE A 588 -20.06 -27.23 -9.17
CA ILE A 588 -19.11 -28.34 -9.34
C ILE A 588 -18.75 -28.51 -10.81
N LYS A 589 -19.74 -28.48 -11.71
CA LYS A 589 -19.52 -28.58 -13.18
C LYS A 589 -18.64 -27.43 -13.66
N ALA A 590 -18.92 -26.20 -13.23
CA ALA A 590 -18.15 -25.01 -13.59
C ALA A 590 -16.71 -25.07 -13.06
N ARG A 591 -16.50 -25.49 -11.80
CA ARG A 591 -15.17 -25.69 -11.21
C ARG A 591 -14.34 -26.72 -11.99
N ARG A 592 -14.94 -27.86 -12.31
CA ARG A 592 -14.26 -28.90 -13.12
C ARG A 592 -13.88 -28.36 -14.51
N ALA A 593 -14.77 -27.62 -15.16
CA ALA A 593 -14.49 -26.98 -16.45
C ALA A 593 -13.35 -25.96 -16.34
N TRP A 594 -13.35 -25.13 -15.30
CA TRP A 594 -12.31 -24.15 -15.03
C TRP A 594 -10.93 -24.81 -14.82
N ILE A 595 -10.86 -25.85 -13.98
CA ILE A 595 -9.63 -26.59 -13.72
C ILE A 595 -9.13 -27.28 -14.99
N ALA A 596 -10.03 -27.84 -15.80
CA ALA A 596 -9.65 -28.45 -17.07
C ALA A 596 -9.04 -27.44 -18.06
N GLU A 597 -9.53 -26.20 -18.11
CA GLU A 597 -8.94 -25.14 -18.94
C GLU A 597 -7.58 -24.67 -18.40
N ILE A 598 -7.41 -24.57 -17.05
CA ILE A 598 -6.11 -24.26 -16.43
C ILE A 598 -5.09 -25.36 -16.72
N ARG A 599 -5.52 -26.64 -16.67
CA ARG A 599 -4.66 -27.79 -17.01
C ARG A 599 -4.15 -27.71 -18.46
N LYS A 600 -5.02 -27.34 -19.42
CA LYS A 600 -4.62 -27.12 -20.82
C LYS A 600 -3.63 -25.96 -20.97
N ASP A 601 -3.78 -24.92 -20.16
CA ASP A 601 -2.85 -23.79 -20.17
C ASP A 601 -1.48 -24.21 -19.63
N ALA A 602 -1.43 -24.96 -18.52
CA ALA A 602 -0.21 -25.54 -17.95
C ALA A 602 0.49 -26.51 -18.90
N GLU A 603 -0.28 -27.36 -19.59
CA GLU A 603 0.26 -28.30 -20.57
C GLU A 603 0.96 -27.57 -21.72
N LYS A 604 0.44 -26.46 -22.21
CA LYS A 604 1.08 -25.63 -23.24
C LYS A 604 2.41 -25.05 -22.76
N GLU A 605 2.46 -24.52 -21.53
CA GLU A 605 3.71 -24.00 -20.95
C GLU A 605 4.75 -25.13 -20.83
N TYR A 606 4.34 -26.31 -20.38
CA TYR A 606 5.22 -27.48 -20.32
C TYR A 606 5.74 -27.92 -21.71
N GLN A 607 4.86 -27.98 -22.71
CA GLN A 607 5.23 -28.36 -24.09
C GLN A 607 6.17 -27.34 -24.75
N MET A 608 6.13 -26.07 -24.36
CA MET A 608 7.09 -25.06 -24.81
C MET A 608 8.47 -25.18 -24.16
N GLY A 609 8.63 -26.07 -23.18
CA GLY A 609 9.91 -26.32 -22.50
C GLY A 609 10.26 -25.32 -21.41
N ASP A 610 9.31 -24.51 -20.98
CA ASP A 610 9.53 -23.46 -19.98
C ASP A 610 9.46 -24.01 -18.53
N VAL A 611 9.00 -25.25 -18.35
CA VAL A 611 8.74 -25.86 -17.03
C VAL A 611 9.29 -27.29 -17.00
N GLU A 612 10.02 -27.65 -15.94
CA GLU A 612 10.49 -29.00 -15.69
C GLU A 612 9.34 -29.95 -15.35
N LEU A 613 9.49 -31.25 -15.70
CA LEU A 613 8.46 -32.27 -15.50
C LEU A 613 7.98 -32.36 -14.03
N GLU A 614 8.91 -32.35 -13.09
CA GLU A 614 8.59 -32.44 -11.66
C GLU A 614 7.72 -31.27 -11.18
N VAL A 615 8.04 -30.05 -11.65
CA VAL A 615 7.26 -28.83 -11.33
C VAL A 615 5.87 -28.88 -11.96
N TYR A 616 5.76 -29.42 -13.17
CA TYR A 616 4.49 -29.59 -13.87
C TYR A 616 3.60 -30.64 -13.16
N GLU A 617 4.16 -31.81 -12.78
CA GLU A 617 3.45 -32.87 -12.06
C GLU A 617 2.99 -32.42 -10.67
N ASP A 618 3.84 -31.70 -9.92
CA ASP A 618 3.46 -31.08 -8.63
C ASP A 618 2.30 -30.08 -8.79
N PHE A 619 2.34 -29.27 -9.84
CA PHE A 619 1.25 -28.35 -10.16
C PHE A 619 -0.06 -29.09 -10.48
N LEU A 620 -0.01 -30.14 -11.30
CA LEU A 620 -1.19 -30.96 -11.62
C LEU A 620 -1.77 -31.64 -10.39
N SER A 621 -0.94 -32.17 -9.51
CA SER A 621 -1.37 -32.76 -8.23
C SER A 621 -2.12 -31.76 -7.37
N LYS A 622 -1.64 -30.50 -7.30
CA LYS A 622 -2.33 -29.41 -6.58
C LYS A 622 -3.68 -29.06 -7.19
N LEU A 623 -3.79 -29.11 -8.53
CA LEU A 623 -5.07 -28.90 -9.20
C LEU A 623 -6.08 -30.01 -8.93
N ASP A 624 -5.63 -31.26 -8.85
CA ASP A 624 -6.49 -32.43 -8.56
C ASP A 624 -7.04 -32.36 -7.13
N HIS A 625 -6.23 -31.98 -6.16
CA HIS A 625 -6.69 -31.75 -4.78
C HIS A 625 -7.77 -30.68 -4.67
N GLU A 626 -7.80 -29.67 -5.56
CA GLU A 626 -8.88 -28.67 -5.57
C GLU A 626 -10.25 -29.26 -5.93
N ILE A 627 -10.29 -30.35 -6.68
CA ILE A 627 -11.53 -31.06 -7.03
C ILE A 627 -11.98 -31.94 -5.88
N ASP A 628 -11.03 -32.63 -5.21
CA ASP A 628 -11.33 -33.62 -4.18
C ASP A 628 -11.76 -32.99 -2.84
N TYR A 629 -11.32 -31.77 -2.54
CA TYR A 629 -11.63 -31.08 -1.28
C TYR A 629 -13.10 -30.61 -1.16
N GLU A 630 -13.90 -30.74 -2.22
CA GLU A 630 -15.30 -30.26 -2.26
C GLU A 630 -16.33 -31.40 -2.46
N ASN A 631 -15.87 -32.65 -2.57
CA ASN A 631 -16.73 -33.86 -2.47
C ASN A 631 -16.86 -34.27 -1.00
#